data_f2dbe94ba46079c0370328b91235c5b8
#
_entry.id   f2dbe94ba46079c0370328b91235c5b8
#
_cell.length_a   1.000
_cell.length_b   1.000
_cell.length_c   1.000
_cell.angle_alpha   90.00
_cell.angle_beta   90.00
_cell.angle_gamma   90.00
#
_symmetry.space_group_name_H-M   'P 1'
#
loop_
_entity.id
_entity.type
_entity.pdbx_description
1 polymer ?
#
loop_
_entity_poly.entity_id
_entity_poly.type
_entity_poly.pdbx_seq_one_letter_code
_entity_poly.pdbx_strand_id
1 'polypeptide(L)'
;PPLVAVEAKGYTDAGTVDAERAVVQAHDRLNEANVAFVSAPRAAIPTAARTMARELNVGVLGVEPDGDVAVLERPRVVGHGSTDAASAIRFQASAQGVADRNFGLNHPKNYLGVPLAVAHDGDARSLVEDRVVGAVDSAVAGAVFLNLVDDSRDSLTLTPLGREVVRFALRTAGSVDAALDGFADWKRSRKRFVDVAPQWGELVRRIVYHYPATQLLVEELYGLHRDGHGTPSLVEFVEYLHALHPEFTVELFLRGVDDVRRRVLTGDGDLRREALTDGDVYHSPTVFQLKAMYYHAGVLTTRGAEPSNLDPAADEWALCDPLA
;
A
#
# COMPACT_ATOMS: atom_id res chain seq x y z
N PRO A 1 2.67 -10.70 -4.33
CA PRO A 1 2.24 -11.00 -2.96
C PRO A 1 3.48 -11.11 -2.05
N PRO A 2 3.45 -10.55 -0.83
CA PRO A 2 4.56 -10.66 0.08
C PRO A 2 4.80 -12.15 0.42
N LEU A 3 6.07 -12.55 0.44
CA LEU A 3 6.48 -13.86 0.91
C LEU A 3 6.52 -13.84 2.44
N VAL A 4 5.77 -14.73 3.07
CA VAL A 4 5.72 -14.89 4.52
C VAL A 4 6.45 -16.18 4.88
N ALA A 5 7.48 -16.09 5.70
CA ALA A 5 8.14 -17.25 6.30
C ALA A 5 7.56 -17.52 7.69
N VAL A 6 7.31 -18.78 8.01
CA VAL A 6 6.88 -19.20 9.35
C VAL A 6 7.81 -20.29 9.85
N GLU A 7 8.56 -20.00 10.91
CA GLU A 7 9.37 -20.97 11.64
C GLU A 7 8.51 -21.62 12.72
N ALA A 8 8.12 -22.88 12.53
CA ALA A 8 7.26 -23.60 13.46
C ALA A 8 8.09 -24.43 14.45
N LYS A 9 7.77 -24.34 15.75
CA LYS A 9 8.37 -25.13 16.80
C LYS A 9 7.32 -25.82 17.66
N GLY A 10 7.49 -27.11 17.82
CA GLY A 10 6.74 -27.93 18.78
C GLY A 10 7.57 -28.20 20.03
N TYR A 11 6.96 -28.95 20.96
CA TYR A 11 7.68 -29.47 22.12
C TYR A 11 8.73 -30.48 21.69
N THR A 12 9.91 -30.39 22.28
CA THR A 12 10.94 -31.43 22.19
C THR A 12 10.54 -32.65 23.04
N ASP A 13 11.30 -33.76 22.92
CA ASP A 13 11.12 -34.94 23.77
C ASP A 13 11.30 -34.61 25.28
N ALA A 14 12.01 -33.53 25.59
CA ALA A 14 12.17 -33.01 26.95
C ALA A 14 11.02 -32.11 27.40
N GLY A 15 9.96 -31.93 26.59
CA GLY A 15 8.80 -31.07 26.89
C GLY A 15 9.08 -29.57 26.85
N THR A 16 10.19 -29.15 26.22
CA THR A 16 10.59 -27.74 26.10
C THR A 16 10.43 -27.23 24.66
N VAL A 17 10.28 -25.93 24.49
CA VAL A 17 10.30 -25.26 23.20
C VAL A 17 11.44 -24.24 23.18
N ASP A 18 12.34 -24.34 22.21
CA ASP A 18 13.42 -23.37 22.02
C ASP A 18 12.92 -22.16 21.23
N ALA A 19 12.13 -21.32 21.89
CA ALA A 19 11.46 -20.17 21.25
C ALA A 19 12.45 -19.06 20.87
N GLU A 20 13.51 -18.84 21.64
CA GLU A 20 14.52 -17.81 21.35
C GLU A 20 15.32 -18.18 20.11
N ARG A 21 15.74 -19.43 19.98
CA ARG A 21 16.38 -19.93 18.76
C ARG A 21 15.47 -19.86 17.55
N ALA A 22 14.16 -20.11 17.75
CA ALA A 22 13.19 -19.96 16.69
C ALA A 22 13.09 -18.51 16.17
N VAL A 23 13.17 -17.53 17.08
CA VAL A 23 13.19 -16.11 16.70
C VAL A 23 14.41 -15.77 15.84
N VAL A 24 15.60 -16.26 16.22
CA VAL A 24 16.81 -16.06 15.41
C VAL A 24 16.69 -16.71 14.05
N GLN A 25 16.19 -17.94 13.98
CA GLN A 25 15.97 -18.65 12.71
C GLN A 25 14.94 -17.95 11.83
N ALA A 26 13.85 -17.45 12.40
CA ALA A 26 12.87 -16.68 11.67
C ALA A 26 13.43 -15.34 11.17
N HIS A 27 14.27 -14.68 11.98
CA HIS A 27 14.96 -13.46 11.55
C HIS A 27 15.87 -13.72 10.34
N ASP A 28 16.62 -14.81 10.33
CA ASP A 28 17.46 -15.18 9.19
C ASP A 28 16.63 -15.37 7.90
N ARG A 29 15.36 -15.79 8.02
CA ARG A 29 14.44 -15.90 6.86
C ARG A 29 14.01 -14.56 6.28
N LEU A 30 14.21 -13.45 6.98
CA LEU A 30 13.97 -12.12 6.41
C LEU A 30 14.92 -11.78 5.26
N ASN A 31 16.00 -12.53 5.07
CA ASN A 31 16.84 -12.46 3.87
C ASN A 31 16.12 -13.01 2.62
N GLU A 32 15.12 -13.87 2.80
CA GLU A 32 14.40 -14.56 1.72
C GLU A 32 12.90 -14.21 1.67
N ALA A 33 12.36 -13.65 2.77
CA ALA A 33 10.93 -13.36 2.93
C ALA A 33 10.70 -11.91 3.34
N ASN A 34 9.54 -11.36 2.96
CA ASN A 34 9.14 -10.00 3.30
C ASN A 34 8.71 -9.87 4.77
N VAL A 35 8.23 -10.98 5.35
CA VAL A 35 7.75 -11.06 6.73
C VAL A 35 8.11 -12.42 7.30
N ALA A 36 8.56 -12.47 8.54
CA ALA A 36 8.84 -13.72 9.22
C ALA A 36 8.08 -13.82 10.55
N PHE A 37 7.57 -15.02 10.82
CA PHE A 37 6.91 -15.36 12.06
C PHE A 37 7.56 -16.58 12.71
N VAL A 38 7.51 -16.61 14.05
CA VAL A 38 7.65 -17.84 14.82
C VAL A 38 6.26 -18.31 15.22
N SER A 39 5.99 -19.61 15.06
CA SER A 39 4.78 -20.26 15.56
C SER A 39 5.18 -21.33 16.59
N ALA A 40 4.63 -21.23 17.80
CA ALA A 40 4.89 -22.19 18.87
C ALA A 40 3.69 -22.29 19.82
N PRO A 41 3.60 -23.36 20.67
CA PRO A 41 2.60 -23.45 21.73
C PRO A 41 2.65 -22.20 22.62
N ARG A 42 1.52 -21.51 22.76
CA ARG A 42 1.43 -20.20 23.45
C ARG A 42 2.00 -20.22 24.85
N ALA A 43 1.72 -21.28 25.62
CA ALA A 43 2.19 -21.45 26.97
C ALA A 43 3.73 -21.62 27.08
N ALA A 44 4.41 -21.98 26.00
CA ALA A 44 5.85 -22.21 25.95
C ALA A 44 6.65 -21.01 25.39
N ILE A 45 5.99 -19.88 25.09
CA ILE A 45 6.65 -18.68 24.56
C ILE A 45 6.99 -17.73 25.72
N PRO A 46 8.27 -17.63 26.12
CA PRO A 46 8.67 -16.75 27.23
C PRO A 46 8.67 -15.27 26.79
N THR A 47 8.55 -14.37 27.77
CA THR A 47 8.59 -12.93 27.54
C THR A 47 9.91 -12.49 26.87
N ALA A 48 11.02 -13.15 27.17
CA ALA A 48 12.33 -12.87 26.56
C ALA A 48 12.30 -13.11 25.03
N ALA A 49 11.72 -14.23 24.59
CA ALA A 49 11.56 -14.52 23.15
C ALA A 49 10.67 -13.48 22.46
N ARG A 50 9.60 -13.00 23.10
CA ARG A 50 8.73 -11.95 22.57
C ARG A 50 9.47 -10.60 22.46
N THR A 51 10.26 -10.24 23.47
CA THR A 51 11.08 -9.03 23.43
C THR A 51 12.10 -9.10 22.29
N MET A 52 12.83 -10.22 22.18
CA MET A 52 13.77 -10.46 21.08
C MET A 52 13.07 -10.40 19.71
N ALA A 53 11.88 -10.97 19.59
CA ALA A 53 11.11 -10.94 18.34
C ALA A 53 10.76 -9.51 17.90
N ARG A 54 10.39 -8.63 18.84
CA ARG A 54 10.14 -7.21 18.55
C ARG A 54 11.40 -6.48 18.08
N GLU A 55 12.53 -6.73 18.74
CA GLU A 55 13.83 -6.12 18.38
C GLU A 55 14.32 -6.58 17.01
N LEU A 56 14.10 -7.87 16.68
CA LEU A 56 14.50 -8.47 15.42
C LEU A 56 13.42 -8.39 14.33
N ASN A 57 12.33 -7.70 14.59
CA ASN A 57 11.20 -7.56 13.66
C ASN A 57 10.59 -8.89 13.19
N VAL A 58 10.47 -9.84 14.09
CA VAL A 58 9.84 -11.15 13.86
C VAL A 58 8.47 -11.18 14.53
N GLY A 59 7.45 -11.63 13.82
CA GLY A 59 6.13 -11.88 14.40
C GLY A 59 6.12 -13.13 15.28
N VAL A 60 5.19 -13.18 16.23
CA VAL A 60 5.02 -14.34 17.10
C VAL A 60 3.56 -14.80 17.10
N LEU A 61 3.35 -16.06 16.73
CA LEU A 61 2.06 -16.74 16.71
C LEU A 61 2.04 -17.75 17.88
N GLY A 62 1.12 -17.55 18.82
CA GLY A 62 0.87 -18.51 19.88
C GLY A 62 -0.23 -19.49 19.48
N VAL A 63 0.06 -20.78 19.48
CA VAL A 63 -0.92 -21.83 19.17
C VAL A 63 -1.49 -22.38 20.46
N GLU A 64 -2.81 -22.33 20.60
CA GLU A 64 -3.54 -22.93 21.73
C GLU A 64 -3.72 -24.44 21.56
N PRO A 65 -4.00 -25.18 22.63
CA PRO A 65 -4.18 -26.65 22.55
C PRO A 65 -5.36 -27.10 21.67
N ASP A 66 -6.35 -26.24 21.49
CA ASP A 66 -7.52 -26.46 20.61
C ASP A 66 -7.25 -26.13 19.14
N GLY A 67 -6.05 -25.61 18.84
CA GLY A 67 -5.62 -25.24 17.48
C GLY A 67 -5.85 -23.77 17.12
N ASP A 68 -6.47 -22.99 17.99
CA ASP A 68 -6.61 -21.55 17.80
C ASP A 68 -5.24 -20.85 17.78
N VAL A 69 -5.10 -19.82 16.95
CA VAL A 69 -3.86 -19.09 16.78
C VAL A 69 -4.03 -17.62 17.18
N ALA A 70 -3.27 -17.18 18.16
CA ALA A 70 -3.21 -15.80 18.59
C ALA A 70 -1.95 -15.11 18.09
N VAL A 71 -2.06 -13.91 17.52
CA VAL A 71 -0.92 -13.06 17.20
C VAL A 71 -0.45 -12.38 18.48
N LEU A 72 0.72 -12.78 18.99
CA LEU A 72 1.32 -12.25 20.21
C LEU A 72 2.22 -11.06 19.95
N GLU A 73 2.98 -11.09 18.85
CA GLU A 73 3.77 -9.97 18.34
C GLU A 73 3.55 -9.82 16.85
N ARG A 74 3.40 -8.59 16.40
CA ARG A 74 3.24 -8.29 14.97
C ARG A 74 4.57 -7.80 14.41
N PRO A 75 5.12 -8.42 13.35
CA PRO A 75 6.29 -7.90 12.67
C PRO A 75 5.88 -6.70 11.84
N ARG A 76 6.79 -5.80 11.59
CA ARG A 76 6.64 -4.80 10.53
C ARG A 76 6.93 -5.46 9.19
N VAL A 77 6.18 -5.11 8.16
CA VAL A 77 6.37 -5.66 6.79
C VAL A 77 7.71 -5.22 6.19
N VAL A 78 8.29 -4.15 6.69
CA VAL A 78 9.62 -3.64 6.34
C VAL A 78 10.44 -3.63 7.61
N GLY A 79 11.09 -4.74 7.90
CA GLY A 79 11.98 -4.83 9.05
C GLY A 79 13.32 -4.15 8.85
N HIS A 80 13.97 -3.82 9.96
CA HIS A 80 15.36 -3.41 9.95
C HIS A 80 16.22 -4.46 9.27
N GLY A 81 16.77 -4.13 8.14
CA GLY A 81 17.67 -4.99 7.38
C GLY A 81 17.24 -5.28 5.96
N SER A 82 16.02 -4.93 5.55
CA SER A 82 15.65 -5.20 4.19
C SER A 82 15.81 -3.99 3.27
N THR A 83 17.04 -3.66 2.96
CA THR A 83 17.40 -3.17 1.64
C THR A 83 16.68 -3.96 0.55
N ASP A 84 16.33 -5.22 0.77
CA ASP A 84 15.72 -6.10 -0.22
C ASP A 84 14.21 -5.91 -0.36
N ALA A 85 13.45 -5.67 0.72
CA ALA A 85 12.02 -5.35 0.58
C ALA A 85 11.81 -3.94 0.01
N ALA A 86 12.59 -2.95 0.47
CA ALA A 86 12.61 -1.62 -0.14
C ALA A 86 13.14 -1.68 -1.58
N SER A 87 14.11 -2.54 -1.88
CA SER A 87 14.61 -2.79 -3.23
C SER A 87 13.61 -3.52 -4.11
N ALA A 88 12.85 -4.47 -3.56
CA ALA A 88 11.75 -5.14 -4.27
C ALA A 88 10.60 -4.17 -4.56
N ILE A 89 10.26 -3.29 -3.61
CA ILE A 89 9.27 -2.22 -3.81
C ILE A 89 9.77 -1.23 -4.86
N ARG A 90 11.05 -0.83 -4.81
CA ARG A 90 11.68 0.03 -5.81
C ARG A 90 11.69 -0.62 -7.19
N PHE A 91 12.13 -1.87 -7.28
CA PHE A 91 12.15 -2.62 -8.53
C PHE A 91 10.75 -2.72 -9.13
N GLN A 92 9.75 -3.01 -8.32
CA GLN A 92 8.36 -3.07 -8.75
C GLN A 92 7.83 -1.69 -9.16
N ALA A 93 8.16 -0.64 -8.41
CA ALA A 93 7.81 0.74 -8.74
C ALA A 93 8.51 1.22 -10.02
N SER A 94 9.82 0.96 -10.16
CA SER A 94 10.61 1.31 -11.35
C SER A 94 10.20 0.49 -12.57
N ALA A 95 9.95 -0.81 -12.40
CA ALA A 95 9.51 -1.68 -13.48
C ALA A 95 8.11 -1.31 -14.00
N GLN A 96 7.26 -0.76 -13.14
CA GLN A 96 5.92 -0.28 -13.49
C GLN A 96 5.91 1.19 -13.94
N GLY A 97 7.05 1.88 -13.93
CA GLY A 97 7.18 3.27 -14.38
C GLY A 97 6.30 4.24 -13.58
N VAL A 98 6.22 4.05 -12.24
CA VAL A 98 5.35 4.85 -11.35
C VAL A 98 5.67 6.34 -11.43
N ALA A 99 6.95 6.69 -11.58
CA ALA A 99 7.40 8.09 -11.62
C ALA A 99 6.96 8.84 -12.88
N ASP A 100 6.73 8.14 -13.99
CA ASP A 100 6.52 8.78 -15.30
C ASP A 100 5.12 8.58 -15.89
N ARG A 101 4.23 7.85 -15.21
CA ARG A 101 2.90 7.54 -15.73
C ARG A 101 1.78 8.10 -14.86
N ASN A 102 0.76 8.64 -15.52
CA ASN A 102 -0.50 8.98 -14.88
C ASN A 102 -1.36 7.72 -14.78
N PHE A 103 -1.50 7.15 -13.59
CA PHE A 103 -2.22 5.89 -13.35
C PHE A 103 -3.74 6.01 -13.20
N GLY A 104 -4.31 7.19 -13.27
CA GLY A 104 -5.75 7.36 -13.06
C GLY A 104 -6.27 6.88 -11.69
N LEU A 105 -5.42 6.82 -10.67
CA LEU A 105 -5.76 6.30 -9.32
C LEU A 105 -6.58 7.28 -8.48
N ASN A 106 -6.77 8.49 -8.95
CA ASN A 106 -7.41 9.58 -8.21
C ASN A 106 -8.90 9.36 -7.89
N HIS A 107 -9.53 8.31 -8.41
CA HIS A 107 -10.88 7.89 -8.03
C HIS A 107 -11.12 6.41 -8.33
N PRO A 108 -11.76 5.63 -7.43
CA PRO A 108 -12.02 4.20 -7.62
C PRO A 108 -12.77 3.84 -8.90
N LYS A 109 -13.68 4.70 -9.38
CA LYS A 109 -14.35 4.50 -10.67
C LYS A 109 -13.35 4.17 -11.79
N ASN A 110 -12.21 4.88 -11.83
CA ASN A 110 -11.28 4.77 -12.95
C ASN A 110 -10.69 3.35 -13.02
N TYR A 111 -10.15 2.83 -11.91
CA TYR A 111 -9.50 1.52 -11.91
C TYR A 111 -10.47 0.35 -11.70
N LEU A 112 -11.59 0.52 -10.95
CA LEU A 112 -12.62 -0.51 -10.81
C LEU A 112 -13.47 -0.68 -12.07
N GLY A 113 -13.63 0.38 -12.86
CA GLY A 113 -14.38 0.33 -14.11
C GLY A 113 -13.70 -0.50 -15.19
N VAL A 114 -12.36 -0.58 -15.20
CA VAL A 114 -11.61 -1.34 -16.20
C VAL A 114 -11.92 -2.84 -16.17
N PRO A 115 -11.82 -3.56 -15.03
CA PRO A 115 -12.19 -4.97 -14.99
C PRO A 115 -13.68 -5.22 -15.33
N LEU A 116 -14.56 -4.27 -15.04
CA LEU A 116 -15.96 -4.36 -15.44
C LEU A 116 -16.11 -4.25 -16.95
N ALA A 117 -15.39 -3.34 -17.58
CA ALA A 117 -15.36 -3.20 -19.03
C ALA A 117 -14.79 -4.44 -19.73
N VAL A 118 -13.75 -5.05 -19.15
CA VAL A 118 -13.18 -6.31 -19.68
C VAL A 118 -14.15 -7.49 -19.56
N ALA A 119 -15.01 -7.46 -18.55
CA ALA A 119 -16.03 -8.51 -18.36
C ALA A 119 -17.30 -8.29 -19.18
N HIS A 120 -17.45 -7.14 -19.80
CA HIS A 120 -18.59 -6.81 -20.65
C HIS A 120 -18.38 -7.34 -22.09
N ASP A 121 -19.45 -7.69 -22.77
CA ASP A 121 -19.40 -8.07 -24.19
C ASP A 121 -19.08 -6.84 -25.05
N GLY A 122 -17.97 -6.85 -25.76
CA GLY A 122 -17.55 -5.77 -26.66
C GLY A 122 -16.11 -5.33 -26.46
N ASP A 123 -15.74 -4.19 -27.06
CA ASP A 123 -14.42 -3.62 -26.92
C ASP A 123 -14.27 -2.92 -25.56
N ALA A 124 -13.40 -3.48 -24.70
CA ALA A 124 -13.19 -3.00 -23.35
C ALA A 124 -12.68 -1.55 -23.31
N ARG A 125 -11.78 -1.17 -24.24
CA ARG A 125 -11.20 0.20 -24.26
C ARG A 125 -12.24 1.24 -24.65
N SER A 126 -13.05 0.97 -25.65
CA SER A 126 -14.18 1.84 -26.03
C SER A 126 -15.18 1.99 -24.88
N LEU A 127 -15.48 0.90 -24.17
CA LEU A 127 -16.37 0.97 -23.01
C LEU A 127 -15.78 1.77 -21.85
N VAL A 128 -14.47 1.68 -21.62
CA VAL A 128 -13.78 2.52 -20.63
C VAL A 128 -13.88 3.99 -21.01
N GLU A 129 -13.66 4.33 -22.31
CA GLU A 129 -13.77 5.71 -22.79
C GLU A 129 -15.17 6.27 -22.58
N ASP A 130 -16.18 5.53 -22.98
CA ASP A 130 -17.58 5.97 -22.95
C ASP A 130 -18.17 6.04 -21.53
N ARG A 131 -17.86 5.04 -20.67
CA ARG A 131 -18.58 4.84 -19.41
C ARG A 131 -17.72 5.11 -18.16
N VAL A 132 -16.39 5.00 -18.27
CA VAL A 132 -15.50 5.14 -17.12
C VAL A 132 -14.79 6.49 -17.16
N VAL A 133 -13.86 6.69 -18.07
CA VAL A 133 -13.08 7.94 -18.17
C VAL A 133 -12.42 8.07 -19.54
N GLY A 134 -12.40 9.30 -20.08
CA GLY A 134 -11.74 9.57 -21.37
C GLY A 134 -10.23 9.36 -21.40
N ALA A 135 -9.56 9.36 -20.24
CA ALA A 135 -8.12 9.02 -20.12
C ALA A 135 -7.94 7.48 -20.00
N VAL A 136 -8.30 6.74 -21.05
CA VAL A 136 -8.34 5.28 -21.09
C VAL A 136 -7.02 4.65 -20.67
N ASP A 137 -5.91 5.08 -21.28
CA ASP A 137 -4.59 4.50 -21.00
C ASP A 137 -4.17 4.69 -19.53
N SER A 138 -4.51 5.84 -18.93
CA SER A 138 -4.27 6.06 -17.50
C SER A 138 -5.10 5.14 -16.62
N ALA A 139 -6.37 4.91 -16.95
CA ALA A 139 -7.24 4.00 -16.19
C ALA A 139 -6.78 2.55 -16.30
N VAL A 140 -6.41 2.12 -17.52
CA VAL A 140 -5.85 0.79 -17.76
C VAL A 140 -4.53 0.61 -17.00
N ALA A 141 -3.61 1.59 -17.09
CA ALA A 141 -2.35 1.56 -16.33
C ALA A 141 -2.60 1.45 -14.82
N GLY A 142 -3.59 2.17 -14.28
CA GLY A 142 -3.99 2.07 -12.87
C GLY A 142 -4.56 0.71 -12.50
N ALA A 143 -5.38 0.13 -13.36
CA ALA A 143 -5.94 -1.21 -13.13
C ALA A 143 -4.86 -2.31 -13.19
N VAL A 144 -3.89 -2.19 -14.11
CA VAL A 144 -2.70 -3.07 -14.17
C VAL A 144 -1.85 -2.90 -12.92
N PHE A 145 -1.57 -1.66 -12.54
CA PHE A 145 -0.80 -1.33 -11.33
C PHE A 145 -1.40 -1.94 -10.06
N LEU A 146 -2.72 -1.92 -9.92
CA LEU A 146 -3.45 -2.53 -8.81
C LEU A 146 -3.74 -4.03 -9.02
N ASN A 147 -3.13 -4.64 -10.01
CA ASN A 147 -3.30 -6.08 -10.32
C ASN A 147 -4.76 -6.51 -10.55
N LEU A 148 -5.55 -5.65 -11.20
CA LEU A 148 -6.93 -5.96 -11.55
C LEU A 148 -7.06 -6.57 -12.95
N VAL A 149 -6.21 -6.11 -13.88
CA VAL A 149 -6.13 -6.61 -15.25
C VAL A 149 -4.67 -6.83 -15.64
N ASP A 150 -4.47 -7.70 -16.60
CA ASP A 150 -3.21 -7.92 -17.30
C ASP A 150 -3.36 -7.35 -18.73
N ASP A 151 -2.44 -6.46 -19.12
CA ASP A 151 -2.37 -5.85 -20.46
C ASP A 151 -1.22 -6.51 -21.22
N SER A 152 -1.42 -7.75 -21.63
CA SER A 152 -0.45 -8.53 -22.38
C SER A 152 -1.00 -8.93 -23.76
N ARG A 153 -0.11 -8.91 -24.78
CA ARG A 153 -0.42 -9.41 -26.14
C ARG A 153 -1.61 -8.73 -26.83
N ASP A 154 -1.71 -7.42 -26.70
CA ASP A 154 -2.77 -6.59 -27.31
C ASP A 154 -4.19 -6.89 -26.79
N SER A 155 -4.33 -7.56 -25.65
CA SER A 155 -5.61 -7.85 -25.03
C SER A 155 -5.60 -7.62 -23.53
N LEU A 156 -6.67 -7.01 -23.00
CA LEU A 156 -6.90 -6.88 -21.57
C LEU A 156 -7.53 -8.17 -21.05
N THR A 157 -6.97 -8.74 -20.00
CA THR A 157 -7.51 -9.93 -19.35
C THR A 157 -7.66 -9.73 -17.86
N LEU A 158 -8.67 -10.38 -17.25
CA LEU A 158 -8.91 -10.29 -15.82
C LEU A 158 -7.92 -11.11 -15.00
N THR A 159 -7.30 -10.49 -14.02
CA THR A 159 -6.57 -11.21 -12.97
C THR A 159 -7.56 -11.90 -11.99
N PRO A 160 -7.08 -12.73 -11.04
CA PRO A 160 -7.93 -13.23 -9.96
C PRO A 160 -8.63 -12.11 -9.17
N LEU A 161 -7.93 -11.02 -8.87
CA LEU A 161 -8.48 -9.86 -8.15
C LEU A 161 -9.50 -9.09 -9.00
N GLY A 162 -9.23 -8.91 -10.31
CA GLY A 162 -10.20 -8.32 -11.24
C GLY A 162 -11.48 -9.14 -11.38
N ARG A 163 -11.37 -10.48 -11.42
CA ARG A 163 -12.55 -11.35 -11.41
C ARG A 163 -13.35 -11.23 -10.12
N GLU A 164 -12.72 -10.93 -8.99
CA GLU A 164 -13.42 -10.67 -7.73
C GLU A 164 -14.21 -9.37 -7.80
N VAL A 165 -13.64 -8.29 -8.40
CA VAL A 165 -14.36 -7.04 -8.65
C VAL A 165 -15.63 -7.29 -9.47
N VAL A 166 -15.52 -8.04 -10.56
CA VAL A 166 -16.67 -8.38 -11.41
C VAL A 166 -17.73 -9.16 -10.64
N ARG A 167 -17.32 -10.22 -9.93
CA ARG A 167 -18.26 -11.02 -9.11
C ARG A 167 -18.95 -10.19 -8.03
N PHE A 168 -18.21 -9.26 -7.43
CA PHE A 168 -18.77 -8.36 -6.43
C PHE A 168 -19.79 -7.41 -7.06
N ALA A 169 -19.48 -6.81 -8.22
CA ALA A 169 -20.39 -5.95 -8.97
C ALA A 169 -21.69 -6.66 -9.32
N LEU A 170 -21.61 -7.86 -9.89
CA LEU A 170 -22.78 -8.66 -10.25
C LEU A 170 -23.66 -8.98 -9.04
N ARG A 171 -23.03 -9.26 -7.89
CA ARG A 171 -23.76 -9.58 -6.65
C ARG A 171 -24.42 -8.37 -6.01
N THR A 172 -23.80 -7.18 -6.09
CA THR A 172 -24.29 -5.97 -5.41
C THR A 172 -25.15 -5.08 -6.28
N ALA A 173 -24.89 -5.03 -7.59
CA ALA A 173 -25.61 -4.18 -8.55
C ALA A 173 -26.48 -4.98 -9.53
N GLY A 174 -26.33 -6.31 -9.59
CA GLY A 174 -27.09 -7.18 -10.48
C GLY A 174 -26.55 -7.27 -11.91
N SER A 175 -25.83 -6.24 -12.38
CA SER A 175 -25.18 -6.23 -13.71
C SER A 175 -23.93 -5.35 -13.71
N VAL A 176 -23.10 -5.52 -14.75
CA VAL A 176 -21.93 -4.66 -15.00
C VAL A 176 -22.39 -3.23 -15.28
N ASP A 177 -23.43 -3.07 -16.11
CA ASP A 177 -23.96 -1.76 -16.45
C ASP A 177 -24.46 -0.98 -15.23
N ALA A 178 -25.24 -1.61 -14.39
CA ALA A 178 -25.74 -0.98 -13.15
C ALA A 178 -24.59 -0.59 -12.20
N ALA A 179 -23.51 -1.38 -12.15
CA ALA A 179 -22.33 -1.04 -11.35
C ALA A 179 -21.60 0.19 -11.94
N LEU A 180 -21.41 0.25 -13.25
CA LEU A 180 -20.77 1.39 -13.94
C LEU A 180 -21.58 2.68 -13.77
N ASP A 181 -22.91 2.61 -13.84
CA ASP A 181 -23.80 3.75 -13.58
C ASP A 181 -23.67 4.24 -12.15
N GLY A 182 -23.66 3.32 -11.18
CA GLY A 182 -23.42 3.65 -9.77
C GLY A 182 -22.08 4.36 -9.56
N PHE A 183 -21.00 3.90 -10.17
CA PHE A 183 -19.69 4.57 -10.08
C PHE A 183 -19.73 5.98 -10.67
N ALA A 184 -20.47 6.22 -11.76
CA ALA A 184 -20.61 7.53 -12.34
C ALA A 184 -21.33 8.49 -11.39
N ASP A 185 -22.39 8.04 -10.72
CA ASP A 185 -23.15 8.82 -9.76
C ASP A 185 -22.32 9.15 -8.51
N TRP A 186 -21.59 8.18 -7.97
CA TRP A 186 -20.72 8.39 -6.81
C TRP A 186 -19.58 9.38 -7.11
N LYS A 187 -18.98 9.34 -8.30
CA LYS A 187 -17.97 10.32 -8.71
C LYS A 187 -18.54 11.75 -8.77
N ARG A 188 -19.77 11.92 -9.25
CA ARG A 188 -20.46 13.23 -9.29
C ARG A 188 -20.67 13.82 -7.90
N SER A 189 -20.81 12.98 -6.87
CA SER A 189 -21.03 13.43 -5.50
C SER A 189 -19.84 14.20 -4.91
N ARG A 190 -18.62 14.04 -5.46
CA ARG A 190 -17.34 14.59 -4.96
C ARG A 190 -17.02 14.22 -3.50
N LYS A 191 -17.72 13.23 -2.95
CA LYS A 191 -17.47 12.72 -1.60
C LYS A 191 -16.46 11.58 -1.63
N ARG A 192 -15.97 11.20 -0.47
CA ARG A 192 -15.11 10.03 -0.31
C ARG A 192 -15.87 8.78 -0.79
N PHE A 193 -15.23 7.94 -1.58
CA PHE A 193 -15.92 6.81 -2.23
C PHE A 193 -16.51 5.83 -1.21
N VAL A 194 -15.76 5.49 -0.17
CA VAL A 194 -16.25 4.56 0.86
C VAL A 194 -17.43 5.09 1.68
N ASP A 195 -17.67 6.40 1.69
CA ASP A 195 -18.81 7.00 2.37
C ASP A 195 -20.09 6.92 1.52
N VAL A 196 -19.95 7.01 0.20
CA VAL A 196 -21.09 6.95 -0.73
C VAL A 196 -21.39 5.54 -1.23
N ALA A 197 -20.41 4.65 -1.15
CA ALA A 197 -20.50 3.25 -1.57
C ALA A 197 -19.88 2.31 -0.51
N PRO A 198 -20.39 2.31 0.75
CA PRO A 198 -19.77 1.59 1.86
C PRO A 198 -19.68 0.09 1.61
N GLN A 199 -20.59 -0.50 0.83
CA GLN A 199 -20.55 -1.89 0.42
C GLN A 199 -19.29 -2.26 -0.37
N TRP A 200 -18.66 -1.30 -1.06
CA TRP A 200 -17.42 -1.48 -1.80
C TRP A 200 -16.16 -1.22 -0.95
N GLY A 201 -16.32 -0.64 0.24
CA GLY A 201 -15.22 -0.14 1.06
C GLY A 201 -14.18 -1.20 1.38
N GLU A 202 -14.61 -2.39 1.77
CA GLU A 202 -13.71 -3.49 2.09
C GLU A 202 -12.90 -3.96 0.87
N LEU A 203 -13.57 -4.13 -0.27
CA LEU A 203 -12.91 -4.53 -1.50
C LEU A 203 -11.93 -3.47 -1.99
N VAL A 204 -12.30 -2.19 -1.92
CA VAL A 204 -11.41 -1.08 -2.31
C VAL A 204 -10.17 -1.04 -1.42
N ARG A 205 -10.33 -1.13 -0.09
CA ARG A 205 -9.19 -1.19 0.84
C ARG A 205 -8.28 -2.36 0.49
N ARG A 206 -8.82 -3.55 0.31
CA ARG A 206 -8.05 -4.74 -0.05
C ARG A 206 -7.28 -4.55 -1.37
N ILE A 207 -7.89 -3.94 -2.39
CA ILE A 207 -7.23 -3.62 -3.66
C ILE A 207 -6.06 -2.65 -3.44
N VAL A 208 -6.30 -1.58 -2.69
CA VAL A 208 -5.29 -0.55 -2.40
C VAL A 208 -4.12 -1.14 -1.61
N TYR A 209 -4.40 -2.00 -0.62
CA TYR A 209 -3.36 -2.69 0.16
C TYR A 209 -2.64 -3.79 -0.64
N HIS A 210 -3.12 -4.14 -1.82
CA HIS A 210 -2.37 -5.03 -2.72
C HIS A 210 -1.14 -4.34 -3.34
N TYR A 211 -1.13 -3.01 -3.37
CA TYR A 211 0.06 -2.24 -3.73
C TYR A 211 1.05 -2.23 -2.55
N PRO A 212 2.27 -2.78 -2.73
CA PRO A 212 3.20 -2.98 -1.60
C PRO A 212 3.56 -1.70 -0.85
N ALA A 213 3.74 -0.58 -1.56
CA ALA A 213 4.05 0.70 -0.92
C ALA A 213 2.93 1.20 0.00
N THR A 214 1.66 0.80 -0.21
CA THR A 214 0.56 1.18 0.68
C THR A 214 0.79 0.71 2.10
N GLN A 215 1.22 -0.55 2.26
CA GLN A 215 1.45 -1.13 3.59
C GLN A 215 2.55 -0.36 4.32
N LEU A 216 3.67 -0.10 3.65
CA LEU A 216 4.77 0.67 4.20
C LEU A 216 4.33 2.08 4.60
N LEU A 217 3.69 2.82 3.69
CA LEU A 217 3.30 4.20 3.94
C LEU A 217 2.28 4.33 5.07
N VAL A 218 1.31 3.42 5.15
CA VAL A 218 0.31 3.42 6.23
C VAL A 218 0.95 3.04 7.56
N GLU A 219 1.86 2.07 7.58
CA GLU A 219 2.55 1.64 8.79
C GLU A 219 3.44 2.75 9.35
N GLU A 220 4.17 3.46 8.49
CA GLU A 220 5.02 4.58 8.90
C GLU A 220 4.20 5.81 9.32
N LEU A 221 3.07 6.09 8.66
CA LEU A 221 2.12 7.11 9.13
C LEU A 221 1.54 6.75 10.50
N TYR A 222 1.25 5.48 10.76
CA TYR A 222 0.80 5.03 12.07
C TYR A 222 1.92 5.15 13.12
N GLY A 223 3.17 4.86 12.77
CA GLY A 223 4.33 5.11 13.61
C GLY A 223 4.44 6.58 14.01
N LEU A 224 4.37 7.47 13.02
CA LEU A 224 4.43 8.91 13.23
C LEU A 224 3.27 9.44 14.10
N HIS A 225 2.05 8.91 13.88
CA HIS A 225 0.90 9.22 14.73
C HIS A 225 1.11 8.81 16.19
N ARG A 226 1.65 7.60 16.43
CA ARG A 226 1.97 7.12 17.79
C ARG A 226 3.01 7.97 18.48
N ASP A 227 3.93 8.56 17.73
CA ASP A 227 4.97 9.46 18.23
C ASP A 227 4.43 10.89 18.52
N GLY A 228 3.12 11.11 18.36
CA GLY A 228 2.43 12.35 18.69
C GLY A 228 2.16 13.29 17.49
N HIS A 229 2.50 12.87 16.28
CA HIS A 229 2.27 13.62 15.04
C HIS A 229 1.03 13.10 14.30
N GLY A 230 -0.16 13.34 14.86
CA GLY A 230 -1.43 12.81 14.32
C GLY A 230 -1.86 13.39 12.98
N THR A 231 -1.39 14.58 12.63
CA THR A 231 -1.70 15.28 11.37
C THR A 231 -0.43 15.81 10.70
N PRO A 232 0.51 14.91 10.31
CA PRO A 232 1.75 15.36 9.69
C PRO A 232 1.49 16.00 8.33
N SER A 233 2.26 17.05 8.02
CA SER A 233 2.35 17.60 6.67
C SER A 233 3.12 16.63 5.74
N LEU A 234 3.02 16.83 4.44
CA LEU A 234 3.84 16.06 3.48
C LEU A 234 5.34 16.20 3.76
N VAL A 235 5.79 17.40 4.16
CA VAL A 235 7.19 17.65 4.54
C VAL A 235 7.59 16.77 5.71
N GLU A 236 6.83 16.79 6.81
CA GLU A 236 7.12 16.00 8.01
C GLU A 236 7.08 14.50 7.73
N PHE A 237 6.11 14.06 6.93
CA PHE A 237 6.01 12.66 6.55
C PHE A 237 7.19 12.20 5.69
N VAL A 238 7.61 13.01 4.71
CA VAL A 238 8.75 12.70 3.83
C VAL A 238 10.07 12.70 4.62
N GLU A 239 10.27 13.62 5.57
CA GLU A 239 11.43 13.61 6.45
C GLU A 239 11.48 12.35 7.33
N TYR A 240 10.36 12.03 7.96
CA TYR A 240 10.25 10.82 8.80
C TYR A 240 10.52 9.55 7.99
N LEU A 241 9.87 9.43 6.84
CA LEU A 241 10.03 8.28 5.96
C LEU A 241 11.45 8.16 5.43
N HIS A 242 12.11 9.27 5.09
CA HIS A 242 13.49 9.28 4.62
C HIS A 242 14.47 8.83 5.68
N ALA A 243 14.26 9.19 6.94
CA ALA A 243 15.11 8.74 8.04
C ALA A 243 15.11 7.20 8.20
N LEU A 244 14.01 6.54 7.78
CA LEU A 244 13.85 5.09 7.87
C LEU A 244 14.13 4.39 6.52
N HIS A 245 13.73 5.01 5.40
CA HIS A 245 13.74 4.44 4.05
C HIS A 245 14.23 5.47 3.02
N PRO A 246 15.50 5.91 3.05
CA PRO A 246 15.98 7.06 2.29
C PRO A 246 15.79 6.92 0.78
N GLU A 247 16.22 5.81 0.19
CA GLU A 247 16.14 5.62 -1.25
C GLU A 247 14.70 5.47 -1.75
N PHE A 248 13.87 4.73 -1.01
CA PHE A 248 12.46 4.58 -1.32
C PHE A 248 11.73 5.93 -1.32
N THR A 249 12.01 6.77 -0.31
CA THR A 249 11.39 8.09 -0.17
C THR A 249 11.76 9.01 -1.33
N VAL A 250 13.04 9.05 -1.69
CA VAL A 250 13.52 9.86 -2.81
C VAL A 250 12.86 9.43 -4.12
N GLU A 251 12.80 8.11 -4.38
CA GLU A 251 12.22 7.60 -5.63
C GLU A 251 10.71 7.77 -5.72
N LEU A 252 9.99 7.63 -4.61
CA LEU A 252 8.53 7.71 -4.62
C LEU A 252 8.01 9.15 -4.66
N PHE A 253 8.61 10.04 -3.87
CA PHE A 253 8.06 11.37 -3.65
C PHE A 253 8.75 12.46 -4.45
N LEU A 254 10.05 12.33 -4.74
CA LEU A 254 10.85 13.38 -5.33
C LEU A 254 11.05 13.19 -6.83
N ARG A 255 11.17 14.30 -7.55
CA ARG A 255 11.44 14.24 -9.00
C ARG A 255 12.84 13.66 -9.25
N GLY A 256 12.92 12.69 -10.15
CA GLY A 256 14.14 11.94 -10.48
C GLY A 256 15.21 12.71 -11.24
N VAL A 257 15.11 14.05 -11.34
CA VAL A 257 16.10 14.89 -12.07
C VAL A 257 17.26 15.29 -11.16
N ASP A 258 18.48 15.26 -11.70
CA ASP A 258 19.71 15.52 -10.94
C ASP A 258 19.73 16.89 -10.24
N ASP A 259 19.09 17.90 -10.83
CA ASP A 259 19.03 19.23 -10.25
C ASP A 259 18.19 19.25 -8.96
N VAL A 260 17.04 18.58 -8.96
CA VAL A 260 16.19 18.42 -7.78
C VAL A 260 16.93 17.62 -6.70
N ARG A 261 17.58 16.51 -7.07
CA ARG A 261 18.35 15.71 -6.12
C ARG A 261 19.45 16.52 -5.44
N ARG A 262 20.23 17.31 -6.20
CA ARG A 262 21.26 18.21 -5.66
C ARG A 262 20.70 19.31 -4.75
N ARG A 263 19.49 19.78 -5.04
CA ARG A 263 18.82 20.81 -4.24
C ARG A 263 18.30 20.26 -2.92
N VAL A 264 17.73 19.03 -2.95
CA VAL A 264 17.03 18.41 -1.82
C VAL A 264 17.96 17.63 -0.91
N LEU A 265 19.02 17.01 -1.46
CA LEU A 265 19.95 16.19 -0.68
C LEU A 265 21.24 16.96 -0.36
N THR A 266 21.79 16.69 0.84
CA THR A 266 23.15 17.09 1.21
C THR A 266 24.18 16.15 0.55
N GLY A 267 25.47 16.46 0.70
CA GLY A 267 26.55 15.58 0.25
C GLY A 267 26.58 14.23 0.97
N ASP A 268 26.03 14.18 2.18
CA ASP A 268 25.95 12.96 3.03
C ASP A 268 24.62 12.20 2.80
N GLY A 269 23.74 12.72 1.94
CA GLY A 269 22.48 12.06 1.58
C GLY A 269 21.27 12.46 2.44
N ASP A 270 21.41 13.36 3.40
CA ASP A 270 20.32 13.86 4.23
C ASP A 270 19.43 14.83 3.46
N LEU A 271 18.15 14.94 3.86
CA LEU A 271 17.21 15.90 3.29
C LEU A 271 17.45 17.32 3.82
N ARG A 272 17.30 18.29 2.91
CA ARG A 272 17.24 19.73 3.25
C ARG A 272 15.79 20.14 3.42
N ARG A 273 15.35 20.31 4.67
CA ARG A 273 13.96 20.64 5.02
C ARG A 273 13.44 21.88 4.28
N GLU A 274 14.25 22.92 4.14
CA GLU A 274 13.83 24.14 3.43
C GLU A 274 13.49 23.87 1.96
N ALA A 275 14.19 22.92 1.32
CA ALA A 275 13.90 22.56 -0.06
C ALA A 275 12.60 21.76 -0.20
N LEU A 276 12.21 21.01 0.85
CA LEU A 276 10.98 20.21 0.85
C LEU A 276 9.69 21.03 0.94
N THR A 277 9.77 22.31 1.30
CA THR A 277 8.59 23.21 1.31
C THR A 277 8.18 23.67 -0.10
N ASP A 278 9.04 23.45 -1.10
CA ASP A 278 8.75 23.78 -2.48
C ASP A 278 8.08 22.59 -3.20
N GLY A 279 6.85 22.78 -3.65
CA GLY A 279 6.07 21.76 -4.38
C GLY A 279 6.75 21.25 -5.65
N ASP A 280 7.63 22.05 -6.26
CA ASP A 280 8.32 21.71 -7.51
C ASP A 280 9.39 20.62 -7.34
N VAL A 281 9.81 20.32 -6.11
CA VAL A 281 10.74 19.20 -5.86
C VAL A 281 10.06 17.85 -5.87
N TYR A 282 8.75 17.82 -5.66
CA TYR A 282 7.96 16.59 -5.62
C TYR A 282 7.52 16.14 -7.01
N HIS A 283 7.32 14.86 -7.14
CA HIS A 283 6.56 14.28 -8.24
C HIS A 283 5.06 14.45 -7.94
N SER A 284 4.57 15.69 -8.05
CA SER A 284 3.24 16.09 -7.61
C SER A 284 2.08 15.25 -8.17
N PRO A 285 2.11 14.73 -9.43
CA PRO A 285 1.08 13.80 -9.89
C PRO A 285 1.04 12.49 -9.09
N THR A 286 2.19 11.92 -8.74
CA THR A 286 2.26 10.68 -7.92
C THR A 286 1.74 10.94 -6.51
N VAL A 287 2.20 12.01 -5.85
CA VAL A 287 1.73 12.43 -4.52
C VAL A 287 0.22 12.56 -4.50
N PHE A 288 -0.35 13.29 -5.46
CA PHE A 288 -1.78 13.51 -5.58
C PHE A 288 -2.55 12.19 -5.80
N GLN A 289 -2.09 11.33 -6.70
CA GLN A 289 -2.78 10.09 -7.02
C GLN A 289 -2.77 9.10 -5.85
N LEU A 290 -1.64 8.93 -5.18
CA LEU A 290 -1.53 8.09 -3.99
C LEU A 290 -2.45 8.60 -2.87
N LYS A 291 -2.37 9.89 -2.59
CA LYS A 291 -3.20 10.51 -1.56
C LYS A 291 -4.69 10.39 -1.86
N ALA A 292 -5.11 10.68 -3.10
CA ALA A 292 -6.50 10.54 -3.51
C ALA A 292 -6.97 9.08 -3.45
N MET A 293 -6.14 8.13 -3.84
CA MET A 293 -6.42 6.69 -3.72
C MET A 293 -6.66 6.29 -2.26
N TYR A 294 -5.78 6.70 -1.34
CA TYR A 294 -5.92 6.43 0.09
C TYR A 294 -7.12 7.13 0.71
N TYR A 295 -7.39 8.37 0.33
CA TYR A 295 -8.59 9.09 0.77
C TYR A 295 -9.86 8.35 0.36
N HIS A 296 -9.99 7.96 -0.90
CA HIS A 296 -11.18 7.26 -1.38
C HIS A 296 -11.34 5.85 -0.80
N ALA A 297 -10.24 5.21 -0.40
CA ALA A 297 -10.25 3.93 0.33
C ALA A 297 -10.60 4.09 1.82
N GLY A 298 -10.69 5.32 2.33
CA GLY A 298 -10.93 5.59 3.75
C GLY A 298 -9.72 5.34 4.63
N VAL A 299 -8.52 5.49 4.09
CA VAL A 299 -7.24 5.40 4.81
C VAL A 299 -6.82 6.78 5.31
N LEU A 300 -6.90 7.80 4.46
CA LEU A 300 -6.56 9.18 4.82
C LEU A 300 -7.81 10.05 4.98
N THR A 301 -7.69 11.08 5.83
CA THR A 301 -8.76 12.04 6.14
C THR A 301 -8.99 13.04 5.03
N THR A 302 -7.94 13.43 4.28
CA THR A 302 -7.97 14.46 3.24
C THR A 302 -7.50 13.91 1.89
N ARG A 303 -8.09 14.43 0.80
CA ARG A 303 -7.73 14.05 -0.58
C ARG A 303 -6.45 14.74 -1.06
N GLY A 304 -6.12 15.88 -0.49
CA GLY A 304 -5.05 16.74 -0.96
C GLY A 304 -5.46 17.67 -2.12
N ALA A 305 -4.56 18.59 -2.44
CA ALA A 305 -4.72 19.55 -3.53
C ALA A 305 -4.36 18.90 -4.89
N GLU A 306 -4.88 19.49 -5.97
CA GLU A 306 -4.46 19.09 -7.33
C GLU A 306 -2.95 19.38 -7.52
N PRO A 307 -2.25 18.64 -8.40
CA PRO A 307 -0.78 18.72 -8.54
C PRO A 307 -0.23 20.13 -8.76
N SER A 308 -0.95 20.97 -9.49
CA SER A 308 -0.56 22.37 -9.74
C SER A 308 -0.64 23.28 -8.52
N ASN A 309 -1.28 22.85 -7.45
CA ASN A 309 -1.53 23.62 -6.24
C ASN A 309 -0.96 22.93 -4.99
N LEU A 310 0.03 22.05 -5.17
CA LEU A 310 0.66 21.34 -4.07
C LEU A 310 1.44 22.33 -3.18
N ASP A 311 0.99 22.46 -1.94
CA ASP A 311 1.71 23.12 -0.85
C ASP A 311 2.13 22.02 0.15
N PRO A 312 3.39 21.56 0.10
CA PRO A 312 3.83 20.43 0.93
C PRO A 312 3.76 20.70 2.43
N ALA A 313 3.85 21.96 2.85
CA ALA A 313 3.78 22.33 4.26
C ALA A 313 2.33 22.31 4.80
N ALA A 314 1.35 22.53 3.92
CA ALA A 314 -0.07 22.51 4.27
C ALA A 314 -0.77 21.20 3.88
N ASP A 315 -0.12 20.32 3.12
CA ASP A 315 -0.70 19.07 2.63
C ASP A 315 -0.67 17.98 3.71
N GLU A 316 -1.74 17.84 4.49
CA GLU A 316 -1.86 16.93 5.63
C GLU A 316 -1.99 15.46 5.23
N TRP A 317 -1.22 14.57 5.86
CA TRP A 317 -1.23 13.12 5.68
C TRP A 317 -1.70 12.40 6.96
N ALA A 318 -2.93 12.67 7.37
CA ALA A 318 -3.53 12.12 8.58
C ALA A 318 -4.33 10.84 8.29
N LEU A 319 -4.12 9.80 9.12
CA LEU A 319 -4.90 8.58 9.06
C LEU A 319 -6.35 8.81 9.54
N CYS A 320 -7.30 8.07 8.95
CA CYS A 320 -8.65 7.99 9.48
C CYS A 320 -8.70 7.15 10.76
N ASP A 321 -9.51 7.55 11.76
CA ASP A 321 -9.99 6.62 12.77
C ASP A 321 -10.75 5.46 12.08
N PRO A 322 -10.57 4.26 12.41
CA PRO A 322 -9.95 3.55 13.53
C PRO A 322 -8.56 2.98 13.22
N LEU A 323 -7.86 3.48 12.26
CA LEU A 323 -6.50 3.04 11.95
C LEU A 323 -5.47 3.74 12.88
N ALA A 324 -5.89 4.83 13.50
CA ALA A 324 -5.12 5.58 14.47
C ALA A 324 -5.29 5.03 15.89
#